data_1c5b078ea92518cc194f3e6c0f8fbe5e
#
_entry.id   1c5b078ea92518cc194f3e6c0f8fbe5e
#
_cell.length_a   1.000
_cell.length_b   1.000
_cell.length_c   1.000
_cell.angle_alpha   90.00
_cell.angle_beta   90.00
_cell.angle_gamma   90.00
#
_symmetry.space_group_name_H-M   'P 1'
#
loop_
_entity.id
_entity.type
_entity.pdbx_description
1 polymer ?
#
loop_
_entity_poly.entity_id
_entity_poly.type
_entity_poly.pdbx_seq_one_letter_code
_entity_poly.pdbx_strand_id
1 'polypeptide(L)'
;MKFSVQTLEPADIHKLNAALGWLGLNSPADARAELDAITPAQSSHPAVLETRWLLCAHEKNWEAALTVAELELKSAPGDSSGWLHRAYALRRVSGGGLPQAWDALLPAAEKFPTEPVIAYNLACYACQLQQADRARTWLQCAIQSGNKNAIKKMALADDDLKPLWQEIAEL
;
A
#
# COMPACT_ATOMS: atom_id res chain seq x y z
N MET A 1 4.50 -17.53 19.05
CA MET A 1 5.64 -16.64 19.38
C MET A 1 5.14 -15.20 19.25
N LYS A 2 5.14 -14.41 20.32
CA LYS A 2 4.86 -12.98 20.24
C LYS A 2 6.12 -12.32 19.70
N PHE A 3 6.10 -11.85 18.47
CA PHE A 3 7.14 -10.97 17.97
C PHE A 3 7.01 -9.66 18.75
N SER A 4 7.93 -9.41 19.67
CA SER A 4 8.08 -8.12 20.30
C SER A 4 8.57 -7.16 19.19
N VAL A 5 7.73 -6.25 18.74
CA VAL A 5 8.19 -5.16 17.89
C VAL A 5 9.20 -4.37 18.71
N GLN A 6 10.45 -4.44 18.32
CA GLN A 6 11.52 -3.71 18.99
C GLN A 6 11.25 -2.21 18.79
N THR A 7 11.22 -1.45 19.87
CA THR A 7 11.00 0.00 19.79
C THR A 7 12.20 0.64 19.07
N LEU A 8 11.93 1.54 18.14
CA LEU A 8 12.99 2.32 17.49
C LEU A 8 13.74 3.17 18.52
N GLU A 9 15.06 3.22 18.40
CA GLU A 9 15.90 4.11 19.18
C GLU A 9 15.58 5.58 18.85
N PRO A 10 15.66 6.51 19.83
CA PRO A 10 15.33 7.91 19.61
C PRO A 10 16.08 8.55 18.43
N ALA A 11 17.35 8.19 18.26
CA ALA A 11 18.17 8.67 17.13
C ALA A 11 17.63 8.20 15.77
N ASP A 12 17.14 6.97 15.69
CA ASP A 12 16.57 6.42 14.46
C ASP A 12 15.14 6.93 14.20
N ILE A 13 14.38 7.27 15.26
CA ILE A 13 13.10 7.99 15.13
C ILE A 13 13.33 9.37 14.47
N HIS A 14 14.36 10.11 14.86
CA HIS A 14 14.68 11.40 14.25
C HIS A 14 14.99 11.27 12.77
N LYS A 15 15.83 10.29 12.38
CA LYS A 15 16.16 10.03 10.98
C LYS A 15 14.93 9.62 10.17
N LEU A 16 14.07 8.74 10.74
CA LEU A 16 12.84 8.32 10.09
C LEU A 16 11.90 9.50 9.83
N ASN A 17 11.72 10.37 10.82
CA ASN A 17 10.90 11.57 10.68
C ASN A 17 11.51 12.57 9.66
N ALA A 18 12.83 12.71 9.65
CA ALA A 18 13.52 13.53 8.65
C ALA A 18 13.31 12.96 7.24
N ALA A 19 13.45 11.65 7.05
CA ALA A 19 13.19 11.00 5.76
C ALA A 19 11.75 11.24 5.25
N LEU A 20 10.75 11.11 6.12
CA LEU A 20 9.35 11.42 5.79
C LEU A 20 9.18 12.90 5.43
N GLY A 21 9.85 13.80 6.16
CA GLY A 21 9.85 15.24 5.86
C GLY A 21 10.45 15.53 4.47
N TRP A 22 11.59 14.91 4.14
CA TRP A 22 12.23 15.07 2.83
C TRP A 22 11.37 14.53 1.68
N LEU A 23 10.67 13.39 1.88
CA LEU A 23 9.69 12.89 0.90
C LEU A 23 8.56 13.90 0.68
N GLY A 24 8.05 14.50 1.75
CA GLY A 24 7.03 15.56 1.68
C GLY A 24 7.51 16.82 0.94
N LEU A 25 8.82 17.10 0.99
CA LEU A 25 9.47 18.20 0.27
C LEU A 25 9.93 17.82 -1.15
N ASN A 26 9.57 16.62 -1.62
CA ASN A 26 9.98 16.09 -2.94
C ASN A 26 11.52 15.98 -3.10
N SER A 27 12.24 15.66 -2.02
CA SER A 27 13.68 15.43 -2.00
C SER A 27 14.04 13.97 -1.67
N PRO A 28 13.88 13.02 -2.63
CA PRO A 28 14.11 11.60 -2.38
C PRO A 28 15.58 11.26 -2.05
N ALA A 29 16.54 12.04 -2.55
CA ALA A 29 17.96 11.82 -2.26
C ALA A 29 18.28 12.06 -0.77
N ASP A 30 17.73 13.12 -0.17
CA ASP A 30 17.90 13.41 1.25
C ASP A 30 17.14 12.39 2.12
N ALA A 31 15.93 12.01 1.71
CA ALA A 31 15.19 10.94 2.36
C ALA A 31 15.97 9.61 2.39
N ARG A 32 16.63 9.27 1.30
CA ARG A 32 17.47 8.07 1.21
C ARG A 32 18.67 8.16 2.17
N ALA A 33 19.35 9.31 2.22
CA ALA A 33 20.49 9.49 3.11
C ALA A 33 20.11 9.28 4.59
N GLU A 34 18.96 9.80 5.00
CA GLU A 34 18.43 9.59 6.36
C GLU A 34 18.10 8.11 6.63
N LEU A 35 17.44 7.44 5.70
CA LEU A 35 17.08 6.02 5.83
C LEU A 35 18.33 5.12 5.86
N ASP A 36 19.36 5.45 5.10
CA ASP A 36 20.62 4.68 5.06
C ASP A 36 21.48 4.92 6.32
N ALA A 37 21.26 6.02 7.02
CA ALA A 37 21.87 6.31 8.31
C ALA A 37 21.18 5.60 9.50
N ILE A 38 20.02 4.96 9.31
CA ILE A 38 19.33 4.17 10.35
C ILE A 38 20.21 3.00 10.75
N THR A 39 20.26 2.73 12.06
CA THR A 39 21.03 1.63 12.63
C THR A 39 20.68 0.29 11.96
N PRO A 40 21.65 -0.51 11.51
CA PRO A 40 21.39 -1.77 10.80
C PRO A 40 20.44 -2.74 11.52
N ALA A 41 20.52 -2.79 12.85
CA ALA A 41 19.62 -3.63 13.67
C ALA A 41 18.15 -3.18 13.58
N GLN A 42 17.88 -1.93 13.21
CA GLN A 42 16.54 -1.35 13.08
C GLN A 42 16.05 -1.31 11.62
N SER A 43 16.87 -1.73 10.67
CA SER A 43 16.54 -1.64 9.23
C SER A 43 15.30 -2.45 8.81
N SER A 44 14.95 -3.49 9.58
CA SER A 44 13.76 -4.32 9.36
C SER A 44 12.56 -3.91 10.21
N HIS A 45 12.64 -2.80 10.94
CA HIS A 45 11.51 -2.29 11.71
C HIS A 45 10.37 -1.90 10.75
N PRO A 46 9.08 -2.24 11.03
CA PRO A 46 7.98 -1.99 10.11
C PRO A 46 7.90 -0.55 9.60
N ALA A 47 8.01 0.44 10.49
CA ALA A 47 7.97 1.85 10.10
C ALA A 47 9.16 2.27 9.19
N VAL A 48 10.32 1.65 9.34
CA VAL A 48 11.48 1.90 8.45
C VAL A 48 11.23 1.29 7.08
N LEU A 49 10.70 0.06 7.03
CA LEU A 49 10.35 -0.60 5.76
C LEU A 49 9.26 0.18 5.03
N GLU A 50 8.19 0.59 5.71
CA GLU A 50 7.13 1.42 5.14
C GLU A 50 7.69 2.71 4.51
N THR A 51 8.58 3.42 5.22
CA THR A 51 9.19 4.64 4.68
C THR A 51 10.13 4.35 3.50
N ARG A 52 10.87 3.23 3.52
CA ARG A 52 11.65 2.77 2.36
C ARG A 52 10.77 2.44 1.17
N TRP A 53 9.62 1.81 1.41
CA TRP A 53 8.66 1.54 0.34
C TRP A 53 8.13 2.84 -0.27
N LEU A 54 7.75 3.82 0.56
CA LEU A 54 7.31 5.14 0.10
C LEU A 54 8.37 5.83 -0.76
N LEU A 55 9.65 5.76 -0.36
CA LEU A 55 10.76 6.27 -1.14
C LEU A 55 10.87 5.58 -2.51
N CYS A 56 10.85 4.25 -2.53
CA CYS A 56 10.89 3.48 -3.78
C CYS A 56 9.72 3.80 -4.71
N ALA A 57 8.51 3.93 -4.17
CA ALA A 57 7.31 4.31 -4.90
C ALA A 57 7.40 5.73 -5.46
N HIS A 58 7.93 6.67 -4.68
CA HIS A 58 8.18 8.06 -5.10
C HIS A 58 9.14 8.12 -6.30
N GLU A 59 10.19 7.31 -6.28
CA GLU A 59 11.16 7.19 -7.36
C GLU A 59 10.68 6.31 -8.52
N LYS A 60 9.50 5.70 -8.41
CA LYS A 60 8.94 4.71 -9.35
C LYS A 60 9.87 3.50 -9.56
N ASN A 61 10.69 3.19 -8.56
CA ASN A 61 11.53 1.99 -8.55
C ASN A 61 10.71 0.80 -8.03
N TRP A 62 9.89 0.22 -8.92
CA TRP A 62 8.91 -0.79 -8.54
C TRP A 62 9.53 -2.13 -8.15
N GLU A 63 10.68 -2.49 -8.73
CA GLU A 63 11.45 -3.69 -8.36
C GLU A 63 11.94 -3.60 -6.91
N ALA A 64 12.50 -2.45 -6.53
CA ALA A 64 12.92 -2.21 -5.14
C ALA A 64 11.69 -2.12 -4.20
N ALA A 65 10.61 -1.47 -4.62
CA ALA A 65 9.37 -1.39 -3.86
C ALA A 65 8.78 -2.79 -3.59
N LEU A 66 8.80 -3.68 -4.59
CA LEU A 66 8.35 -5.07 -4.42
C LEU A 66 9.22 -5.82 -3.39
N THR A 67 10.54 -5.67 -3.48
CA THR A 67 11.47 -6.28 -2.52
C THR A 67 11.19 -5.81 -1.09
N VAL A 68 10.97 -4.51 -0.90
CA VAL A 68 10.64 -3.94 0.42
C VAL A 68 9.30 -4.46 0.93
N ALA A 69 8.26 -4.52 0.08
CA ALA A 69 6.95 -5.03 0.46
C ALA A 69 7.00 -6.51 0.92
N GLU A 70 7.87 -7.33 0.31
CA GLU A 70 8.10 -8.71 0.76
C GLU A 70 8.79 -8.76 2.13
N LEU A 71 9.65 -7.81 2.46
CA LEU A 71 10.22 -7.69 3.80
C LEU A 71 9.17 -7.24 4.82
N GLU A 72 8.27 -6.32 4.47
CA GLU A 72 7.14 -5.92 5.31
C GLU A 72 6.26 -7.12 5.67
N LEU A 73 5.89 -7.94 4.69
CA LEU A 73 5.10 -9.16 4.90
C LEU A 73 5.78 -10.14 5.88
N LYS A 74 7.11 -10.21 5.86
CA LYS A 74 7.89 -11.07 6.78
C LYS A 74 8.01 -10.48 8.18
N SER A 75 8.21 -9.16 8.27
CA SER A 75 8.43 -8.46 9.55
C SER A 75 7.13 -8.22 10.31
N ALA A 76 6.04 -7.93 9.62
CA ALA A 76 4.74 -7.64 10.19
C ALA A 76 3.59 -8.42 9.49
N PRO A 77 3.53 -9.75 9.59
CA PRO A 77 2.55 -10.58 8.89
C PRO A 77 1.11 -10.34 9.33
N GLY A 78 0.90 -9.63 10.43
CA GLY A 78 -0.42 -9.20 10.94
C GLY A 78 -0.86 -7.83 10.46
N ASP A 79 -0.05 -7.14 9.66
CA ASP A 79 -0.34 -5.84 9.08
C ASP A 79 -0.78 -5.99 7.61
N SER A 80 -1.74 -5.17 7.19
CA SER A 80 -2.25 -5.17 5.81
C SER A 80 -1.35 -4.42 4.83
N SER A 81 -0.49 -3.52 5.31
CA SER A 81 0.34 -2.62 4.49
C SER A 81 1.22 -3.38 3.50
N GLY A 82 1.94 -4.42 3.97
CA GLY A 82 2.79 -5.22 3.09
C GLY A 82 2.03 -5.91 1.95
N TRP A 83 0.76 -6.30 2.17
CA TRP A 83 -0.08 -6.87 1.11
C TRP A 83 -0.46 -5.83 0.07
N LEU A 84 -0.87 -4.66 0.52
CA LEU A 84 -1.22 -3.53 -0.36
C LEU A 84 0.00 -3.06 -1.16
N HIS A 85 1.12 -2.88 -0.50
CA HIS A 85 2.38 -2.45 -1.09
C HIS A 85 2.90 -3.45 -2.13
N ARG A 86 2.84 -4.76 -1.84
CA ARG A 86 3.21 -5.81 -2.79
C ARG A 86 2.34 -5.78 -4.03
N ALA A 87 1.02 -5.72 -3.87
CA ALA A 87 0.11 -5.69 -5.00
C ALA A 87 0.30 -4.42 -5.85
N TYR A 88 0.51 -3.27 -5.19
CA TYR A 88 0.75 -2.01 -5.87
C TYR A 88 2.04 -2.03 -6.71
N ALA A 89 3.11 -2.63 -6.18
CA ALA A 89 4.37 -2.81 -6.90
C ALA A 89 4.22 -3.82 -8.04
N LEU A 90 3.60 -4.99 -7.80
CA LEU A 90 3.36 -6.02 -8.82
C LEU A 90 2.57 -5.50 -10.03
N ARG A 91 1.65 -4.57 -9.82
CA ARG A 91 0.94 -3.92 -10.93
C ARG A 91 1.88 -3.21 -11.90
N ARG A 92 3.09 -2.80 -11.44
CA ARG A 92 3.98 -1.85 -12.13
C ARG A 92 5.35 -2.39 -12.49
N VAL A 93 5.81 -3.47 -11.89
CA VAL A 93 7.11 -4.09 -12.24
C VAL A 93 7.09 -4.67 -13.64
N SER A 94 8.27 -4.80 -14.25
CA SER A 94 8.44 -5.53 -15.49
C SER A 94 7.99 -6.99 -15.32
N GLY A 95 7.15 -7.49 -16.22
CA GLY A 95 6.57 -8.83 -16.12
C GLY A 95 5.44 -8.98 -15.10
N GLY A 96 5.06 -7.90 -14.41
CA GLY A 96 3.89 -7.84 -13.54
C GLY A 96 2.61 -7.48 -14.30
N GLY A 97 1.68 -6.86 -13.60
CA GLY A 97 0.43 -6.35 -14.15
C GLY A 97 -0.77 -6.55 -13.24
N LEU A 98 -1.95 -6.20 -13.74
CA LEU A 98 -3.20 -6.28 -12.97
C LEU A 98 -3.55 -7.69 -12.49
N PRO A 99 -3.39 -8.77 -13.30
CA PRO A 99 -3.67 -10.13 -12.83
C PRO A 99 -2.79 -10.51 -11.64
N GLN A 100 -1.49 -10.25 -11.70
CA GLN A 100 -0.55 -10.56 -10.63
C GLN A 100 -0.84 -9.75 -9.37
N ALA A 101 -1.20 -8.47 -9.52
CA ALA A 101 -1.60 -7.61 -8.41
C ALA A 101 -2.89 -8.10 -7.74
N TRP A 102 -3.88 -8.51 -8.53
CA TRP A 102 -5.11 -9.12 -8.07
C TRP A 102 -4.86 -10.39 -7.24
N ASP A 103 -4.12 -11.35 -7.82
CA ASP A 103 -3.81 -12.63 -7.17
C ASP A 103 -3.02 -12.44 -5.88
N ALA A 104 -2.15 -11.44 -5.84
CA ALA A 104 -1.36 -11.11 -4.66
C ALA A 104 -2.17 -10.46 -3.54
N LEU A 105 -3.23 -9.68 -3.88
CA LEU A 105 -4.03 -8.96 -2.89
C LEU A 105 -5.24 -9.75 -2.42
N LEU A 106 -5.82 -10.60 -3.26
CA LEU A 106 -7.06 -11.32 -2.95
C LEU A 106 -7.04 -12.08 -1.60
N PRO A 107 -5.97 -12.81 -1.23
CA PRO A 107 -5.91 -13.48 0.07
C PRO A 107 -5.95 -12.54 1.28
N ALA A 108 -5.55 -11.27 1.09
CA ALA A 108 -5.59 -10.28 2.16
C ALA A 108 -7.02 -9.88 2.54
N ALA A 109 -7.98 -9.96 1.61
CA ALA A 109 -9.38 -9.66 1.89
C ALA A 109 -10.01 -10.64 2.91
N GLU A 110 -9.61 -11.91 2.89
CA GLU A 110 -10.04 -12.90 3.89
C GLU A 110 -9.33 -12.68 5.24
N LYS A 111 -8.07 -12.27 5.19
CA LYS A 111 -7.26 -12.08 6.39
C LYS A 111 -7.59 -10.79 7.14
N PHE A 112 -7.98 -9.75 6.41
CA PHE A 112 -8.29 -8.41 6.92
C PHE A 112 -9.66 -7.93 6.44
N PRO A 113 -10.76 -8.60 6.81
CA PRO A 113 -12.10 -8.33 6.26
C PRO A 113 -12.66 -6.94 6.61
N THR A 114 -12.08 -6.28 7.61
CA THR A 114 -12.49 -4.94 8.05
C THR A 114 -11.60 -3.82 7.50
N GLU A 115 -10.62 -4.16 6.64
CA GLU A 115 -9.70 -3.19 6.05
C GLU A 115 -10.27 -2.69 4.70
N PRO A 116 -10.89 -1.51 4.66
CA PRO A 116 -11.62 -1.05 3.47
C PRO A 116 -10.70 -0.80 2.27
N VAL A 117 -9.43 -0.48 2.50
CA VAL A 117 -8.47 -0.15 1.44
C VAL A 117 -8.15 -1.40 0.60
N ILE A 118 -8.16 -2.60 1.18
CA ILE A 118 -7.97 -3.85 0.44
C ILE A 118 -9.12 -4.05 -0.55
N ALA A 119 -10.36 -3.99 -0.06
CA ALA A 119 -11.55 -4.15 -0.90
C ALA A 119 -11.62 -3.05 -1.98
N TYR A 120 -11.24 -1.83 -1.63
CA TYR A 120 -11.16 -0.72 -2.58
C TYR A 120 -10.16 -0.99 -3.72
N ASN A 121 -8.94 -1.42 -3.42
CA ASN A 121 -7.95 -1.75 -4.45
C ASN A 121 -8.38 -2.93 -5.31
N LEU A 122 -9.04 -3.96 -4.73
CA LEU A 122 -9.61 -5.05 -5.49
C LEU A 122 -10.73 -4.56 -6.43
N ALA A 123 -11.54 -3.58 -6.03
CA ALA A 123 -12.52 -2.95 -6.91
C ALA A 123 -11.85 -2.25 -8.09
N CYS A 124 -10.79 -1.47 -7.85
CA CYS A 124 -9.99 -0.82 -8.89
C CYS A 124 -9.41 -1.84 -9.88
N TYR A 125 -8.77 -2.90 -9.36
CA TYR A 125 -8.18 -3.93 -10.23
C TYR A 125 -9.24 -4.67 -11.04
N ALA A 126 -10.37 -5.04 -10.44
CA ALA A 126 -11.49 -5.68 -11.15
C ALA A 126 -12.05 -4.78 -12.25
N CYS A 127 -12.21 -3.48 -11.98
CA CYS A 127 -12.70 -2.51 -12.96
C CYS A 127 -11.75 -2.40 -14.16
N GLN A 128 -10.45 -2.29 -13.91
CA GLN A 128 -9.42 -2.24 -14.95
C GLN A 128 -9.29 -3.56 -15.74
N LEU A 129 -9.61 -4.69 -15.11
CA LEU A 129 -9.72 -6.00 -15.77
C LEU A 129 -11.05 -6.20 -16.52
N GLN A 130 -11.88 -5.16 -16.63
CA GLN A 130 -13.20 -5.18 -17.27
C GLN A 130 -14.21 -6.14 -16.62
N GLN A 131 -14.03 -6.41 -15.33
CA GLN A 131 -14.88 -7.26 -14.51
C GLN A 131 -15.85 -6.40 -13.66
N ALA A 132 -16.74 -5.65 -14.32
CA ALA A 132 -17.57 -4.63 -13.67
C ALA A 132 -18.38 -5.16 -12.47
N ASP A 133 -18.95 -6.36 -12.56
CA ASP A 133 -19.74 -6.92 -11.45
C ASP A 133 -18.88 -7.21 -10.22
N ARG A 134 -17.67 -7.72 -10.43
CA ARG A 134 -16.70 -7.89 -9.34
C ARG A 134 -16.27 -6.55 -8.74
N ALA A 135 -16.04 -5.55 -9.59
CA ALA A 135 -15.68 -4.22 -9.15
C ALA A 135 -16.76 -3.60 -8.25
N ARG A 136 -18.05 -3.74 -8.63
CA ARG A 136 -19.21 -3.31 -7.81
C ARG A 136 -19.23 -4.03 -6.46
N THR A 137 -19.07 -5.35 -6.49
CA THR A 137 -19.07 -6.17 -5.26
C THR A 137 -17.98 -5.72 -4.29
N TRP A 138 -16.76 -5.56 -4.77
CA TRP A 138 -15.63 -5.13 -3.93
C TRP A 138 -15.77 -3.69 -3.45
N LEU A 139 -16.29 -2.79 -4.28
CA LEU A 139 -16.56 -1.41 -3.86
C LEU A 139 -17.63 -1.36 -2.77
N GLN A 140 -18.65 -2.19 -2.87
CA GLN A 140 -19.65 -2.35 -1.81
C GLN A 140 -19.04 -2.85 -0.50
N CYS A 141 -18.13 -3.83 -0.56
CA CYS A 141 -17.38 -4.30 0.61
C CYS A 141 -16.57 -3.17 1.26
N ALA A 142 -15.87 -2.37 0.44
CA ALA A 142 -15.13 -1.22 0.93
C ALA A 142 -16.04 -0.20 1.65
N ILE A 143 -17.20 0.09 1.08
CA ILE A 143 -18.19 1.03 1.66
C ILE A 143 -18.77 0.48 2.98
N GLN A 144 -19.00 -0.82 3.07
CA GLN A 144 -19.55 -1.46 4.29
C GLN A 144 -18.53 -1.51 5.43
N SER A 145 -17.25 -1.70 5.13
CA SER A 145 -16.19 -1.76 6.13
C SER A 145 -15.56 -0.40 6.48
N GLY A 146 -15.82 0.63 5.68
CA GLY A 146 -15.22 1.96 5.86
C GLY A 146 -16.22 3.12 5.93
N ASN A 147 -15.68 4.33 5.82
CA ASN A 147 -16.52 5.52 5.74
C ASN A 147 -17.05 5.72 4.33
N LYS A 148 -18.38 5.53 4.14
CA LYS A 148 -19.06 5.63 2.84
C LYS A 148 -18.72 6.93 2.08
N ASN A 149 -18.82 8.07 2.74
CA ASN A 149 -18.62 9.37 2.07
C ASN A 149 -17.16 9.56 1.64
N ALA A 150 -16.19 9.11 2.46
CA ALA A 150 -14.78 9.18 2.12
C ALA A 150 -14.46 8.26 0.94
N ILE A 151 -14.95 7.02 0.95
CA ILE A 151 -14.76 6.05 -0.14
C ILE A 151 -15.42 6.53 -1.43
N LYS A 152 -16.66 7.03 -1.37
CA LYS A 152 -17.35 7.62 -2.52
C LYS A 152 -16.54 8.77 -3.13
N LYS A 153 -16.06 9.70 -2.28
CA LYS A 153 -15.24 10.84 -2.74
C LYS A 153 -13.95 10.36 -3.41
N MET A 154 -13.27 9.39 -2.81
CA MET A 154 -12.05 8.80 -3.36
C MET A 154 -12.32 8.12 -4.70
N ALA A 155 -13.39 7.31 -4.79
CA ALA A 155 -13.75 6.57 -6.00
C ALA A 155 -14.15 7.47 -7.17
N LEU A 156 -14.79 8.61 -6.92
CA LEU A 156 -15.13 9.60 -7.96
C LEU A 156 -13.92 10.41 -8.45
N ALA A 157 -12.79 10.33 -7.75
CA ALA A 157 -11.54 10.96 -8.16
C ALA A 157 -10.51 9.94 -8.72
N ASP A 158 -10.85 8.66 -8.75
CA ASP A 158 -9.96 7.58 -9.17
C ASP A 158 -10.30 7.12 -10.61
N ASP A 159 -9.39 7.38 -11.54
CA ASP A 159 -9.54 6.99 -12.95
C ASP A 159 -9.70 5.47 -13.14
N ASP A 160 -9.19 4.65 -12.23
CA ASP A 160 -9.36 3.20 -12.27
C ASP A 160 -10.84 2.79 -12.18
N LEU A 161 -11.67 3.60 -11.51
CA LEU A 161 -13.11 3.38 -11.34
C LEU A 161 -13.99 4.23 -12.26
N LYS A 162 -13.39 4.96 -13.21
CA LYS A 162 -14.12 5.81 -14.16
C LYS A 162 -15.32 5.15 -14.85
N PRO A 163 -15.26 3.88 -15.27
CA PRO A 163 -16.41 3.20 -15.86
C PRO A 163 -17.63 3.09 -14.92
N LEU A 164 -17.44 3.22 -13.61
CA LEU A 164 -18.48 3.10 -12.59
C LEU A 164 -18.89 4.46 -11.96
N TRP A 165 -18.31 5.57 -12.37
CA TRP A 165 -18.55 6.88 -11.73
C TRP A 165 -20.01 7.29 -11.68
N GLN A 166 -20.79 7.01 -12.73
CA GLN A 166 -22.24 7.33 -12.73
C GLN A 166 -22.97 6.58 -11.62
N GLU A 167 -22.72 5.29 -11.48
CA GLU A 167 -23.31 4.46 -10.44
C GLU A 167 -22.82 4.88 -9.03
N ILE A 168 -21.54 5.20 -8.90
CA ILE A 168 -20.95 5.67 -7.65
C ILE A 168 -21.55 7.00 -7.21
N ALA A 169 -21.87 7.90 -8.15
CA ALA A 169 -22.50 9.19 -7.85
C ALA A 169 -23.90 9.03 -7.23
N GLU A 170 -24.60 7.95 -7.54
CA GLU A 170 -25.95 7.64 -7.05
C GLU A 170 -25.95 6.91 -5.68
N LEU A 171 -24.79 6.40 -5.20
CA LEU A 171 -24.67 5.78 -3.88
C LEU A 171 -24.83 6.82 -2.75
#